data_3c72b867ae5ba94931e81c670b69290d
#
_entry.id   3c72b867ae5ba94931e81c670b69290d
#
_cell.length_a   1.000
_cell.length_b   1.000
_cell.length_c   1.000
_cell.angle_alpha   90.00
_cell.angle_beta   90.00
_cell.angle_gamma   90.00
#
_symmetry.space_group_name_H-M   'P 1'
#
loop_
_entity.id
_entity.type
_entity.pdbx_description
1 polymer ?
#
loop_
_entity_poly.entity_id
_entity_poly.type
_entity_poly.pdbx_seq_one_letter_code
_entity_poly.pdbx_strand_id
1 'polypeptide(L)'
;MSDLSNTIQINGRQVSVEWTKSAARQLSQRAQPLVVELELYFSCLVKKFVHFHETAPQRETVPVSDKLAVFFRPVTSTACSFEVADRLGRQPEIELDTPNVRKIAPRRVNIDYVHGVWKGQFWI
;
A
#
# COMPACT_ATOMS: atom_id res chain seq x y z
N MET A 1 -25.77 5.13 -6.69
CA MET A 1 -25.17 4.69 -5.42
C MET A 1 -23.70 4.41 -5.66
N SER A 2 -22.82 5.12 -5.00
CA SER A 2 -21.40 4.87 -5.17
C SER A 2 -21.02 3.61 -4.39
N ASP A 3 -20.40 2.68 -5.09
CA ASP A 3 -19.85 1.50 -4.42
C ASP A 3 -18.68 1.93 -3.56
N LEU A 4 -18.62 1.42 -2.34
CA LEU A 4 -17.54 1.67 -1.40
C LEU A 4 -16.56 0.50 -1.34
N SER A 5 -16.55 -0.31 -2.37
CA SER A 5 -15.64 -1.45 -2.49
C SER A 5 -15.47 -1.85 -3.93
N ASN A 6 -14.36 -2.50 -4.20
CA ASN A 6 -14.10 -3.10 -5.49
C ASN A 6 -13.11 -4.25 -5.31
N THR A 7 -13.14 -5.19 -6.23
CA THR A 7 -12.20 -6.30 -6.26
C THR A 7 -11.20 -6.06 -7.39
N ILE A 8 -9.92 -6.14 -7.06
CA ILE A 8 -8.82 -5.99 -8.02
C ILE A 8 -7.94 -7.22 -7.97
N GLN A 9 -6.91 -7.26 -8.79
CA GLN A 9 -5.94 -8.34 -8.77
C GLN A 9 -4.54 -7.78 -8.54
N ILE A 10 -3.82 -8.41 -7.62
CA ILE A 10 -2.40 -8.16 -7.38
C ILE A 10 -1.70 -9.51 -7.42
N ASN A 11 -0.69 -9.65 -8.24
CA ASN A 11 0.06 -10.90 -8.43
C ASN A 11 -0.85 -12.09 -8.77
N GLY A 12 -1.92 -11.83 -9.56
CA GLY A 12 -2.86 -12.88 -9.94
C GLY A 12 -3.86 -13.29 -8.86
N ARG A 13 -3.85 -12.62 -7.72
CA ARG A 13 -4.75 -12.93 -6.60
C ARG A 13 -5.80 -11.83 -6.44
N GLN A 14 -7.00 -12.24 -6.07
CA GLN A 14 -8.10 -11.30 -5.82
C GLN A 14 -7.86 -10.53 -4.52
N VAL A 15 -8.03 -9.22 -4.60
CA VAL A 15 -7.89 -8.32 -3.46
C VAL A 15 -9.17 -7.51 -3.34
N SER A 16 -9.80 -7.58 -2.17
CA SER A 16 -10.97 -6.78 -1.86
C SER A 16 -10.53 -5.44 -1.28
N VAL A 17 -10.87 -4.35 -1.94
CA VAL A 17 -10.56 -3.00 -1.47
C VAL A 17 -11.84 -2.31 -1.04
N GLU A 18 -11.88 -1.87 0.20
CA GLU A 18 -13.02 -1.19 0.79
C GLU A 18 -12.61 0.20 1.26
N TRP A 19 -13.52 1.15 1.18
CA TRP A 19 -13.27 2.49 1.70
C TRP A 19 -14.56 3.05 2.32
N THR A 20 -14.39 3.93 3.28
CA THR A 20 -15.52 4.51 4.01
C THR A 20 -16.17 5.63 3.20
N LYS A 21 -17.36 6.06 3.63
CA LYS A 21 -18.03 7.21 3.02
C LYS A 21 -17.20 8.47 3.15
N SER A 22 -16.52 8.64 4.27
CA SER A 22 -15.62 9.77 4.49
C SER A 22 -14.47 9.76 3.48
N ALA A 23 -13.86 8.60 3.26
CA ALA A 23 -12.82 8.43 2.25
C ALA A 23 -13.36 8.71 0.85
N ALA A 24 -14.54 8.19 0.51
CA ALA A 24 -15.16 8.41 -0.80
C ALA A 24 -15.39 9.89 -1.08
N ARG A 25 -15.82 10.63 -0.06
CA ARG A 25 -16.06 12.07 -0.18
C ARG A 25 -14.76 12.81 -0.48
N GLN A 26 -13.68 12.46 0.20
CA GLN A 26 -12.37 13.07 -0.05
C GLN A 26 -11.81 12.69 -1.41
N LEU A 27 -11.98 11.45 -1.84
CA LEU A 27 -11.53 11.01 -3.16
C LEU A 27 -12.23 11.79 -4.27
N SER A 28 -13.53 12.04 -4.12
CA SER A 28 -14.29 12.75 -5.13
C SER A 28 -13.85 14.20 -5.34
N GLN A 29 -13.19 14.79 -4.36
CA GLN A 29 -12.70 16.16 -4.42
C GLN A 29 -11.31 16.29 -5.04
N ARG A 30 -10.66 15.18 -5.33
CA ARG A 30 -9.30 15.19 -5.85
C ARG A 30 -9.29 15.40 -7.36
N ALA A 31 -8.31 16.16 -7.83
CA ALA A 31 -8.06 16.30 -9.28
C ALA A 31 -7.39 15.06 -9.86
N GLN A 32 -6.57 14.38 -9.06
CA GLN A 32 -5.83 13.19 -9.46
C GLN A 32 -6.12 12.03 -8.51
N PRO A 33 -5.98 10.79 -8.98
CA PRO A 33 -6.16 9.64 -8.09
C PRO A 33 -5.20 9.65 -6.91
N LEU A 34 -5.69 9.23 -5.76
CA LEU A 34 -4.86 8.91 -4.62
C LEU A 34 -4.22 7.55 -4.86
N VAL A 35 -2.92 7.45 -4.63
CA VAL A 35 -2.20 6.18 -4.78
C VAL A 35 -1.83 5.67 -3.40
N VAL A 36 -2.23 4.45 -3.08
CA VAL A 36 -2.01 3.84 -1.77
C VAL A 36 -0.95 2.75 -1.92
N GLU A 37 0.14 2.92 -1.21
CA GLU A 37 1.23 1.95 -1.16
C GLU A 37 1.00 1.01 0.02
N LEU A 38 0.95 -0.29 -0.28
CA LEU A 38 0.81 -1.34 0.72
C LEU A 38 2.17 -1.98 0.90
N GLU A 39 2.87 -1.60 1.94
CA GLU A 39 4.24 -2.05 2.20
C GLU A 39 4.21 -3.21 3.19
N LEU A 40 4.79 -4.33 2.78
CA LEU A 40 5.03 -5.48 3.63
C LEU A 40 6.53 -5.57 3.88
N TYR A 41 6.93 -5.26 5.10
CA TYR A 41 8.33 -5.17 5.48
C TYR A 41 8.78 -6.45 6.16
N PHE A 42 9.73 -7.14 5.55
CA PHE A 42 10.33 -8.35 6.09
C PHE A 42 11.66 -7.98 6.76
N SER A 43 11.68 -8.05 8.08
CA SER A 43 12.87 -7.91 8.90
C SER A 43 12.86 -9.03 9.93
N CYS A 44 13.43 -8.82 11.10
CA CYS A 44 13.31 -9.75 12.21
C CYS A 44 11.84 -9.99 12.58
N LEU A 45 10.99 -9.00 12.31
CA LEU A 45 9.53 -9.08 12.44
C LEU A 45 8.90 -8.61 11.15
N VAL A 46 7.80 -9.24 10.76
CA VAL A 46 7.03 -8.81 9.59
C VAL A 46 6.11 -7.68 10.01
N LYS A 47 6.20 -6.54 9.31
CA LYS A 47 5.38 -5.36 9.60
C LYS A 47 4.66 -4.91 8.35
N LYS A 48 3.49 -4.32 8.55
CA LYS A 48 2.66 -3.79 7.47
C LYS A 48 2.54 -2.28 7.64
N PHE A 49 2.78 -1.55 6.55
CA PHE A 49 2.63 -0.09 6.52
C PHE A 49 1.78 0.29 5.33
N VAL A 50 1.01 1.36 5.48
CA VAL A 50 0.23 1.94 4.40
C VAL A 50 0.66 3.37 4.22
N HIS A 51 1.10 3.72 3.00
CA HIS A 51 1.53 5.06 2.66
C HIS A 51 0.62 5.65 1.60
N PHE A 52 0.28 6.92 1.74
CA PHE A 52 -0.62 7.60 0.82
C PHE A 52 0.16 8.61 -0.01
N HIS A 53 0.09 8.47 -1.33
CA HIS A 53 0.79 9.33 -2.28
C HIS A 53 -0.21 10.20 -3.00
N GLU A 54 -0.08 11.51 -2.86
CA GLU A 54 -0.99 12.46 -3.52
C GLU A 54 -0.70 12.61 -5.01
N THR A 55 0.50 12.25 -5.43
CA THR A 55 0.89 12.22 -6.84
C THR A 55 1.29 10.81 -7.23
N ALA A 56 1.06 10.46 -8.50
CA ALA A 56 1.39 9.12 -8.98
C ALA A 56 2.90 8.88 -8.93
N PRO A 57 3.37 7.81 -8.26
CA PRO A 57 4.77 7.44 -8.28
C PRO A 57 5.18 6.88 -9.65
N GLN A 58 6.49 6.89 -9.92
CA GLN A 58 7.01 6.34 -11.17
C GLN A 58 7.06 4.81 -11.10
N ARG A 59 5.91 4.20 -11.02
CA ARG A 59 5.79 2.74 -11.01
C ARG A 59 4.38 2.34 -11.38
N GLU A 60 4.22 1.07 -11.71
CA GLU A 60 2.92 0.52 -12.04
C GLU A 60 2.02 0.46 -10.82
N THR A 61 0.78 0.87 -10.99
CA THR A 61 -0.25 0.82 -9.95
C THR A 61 -1.48 0.10 -10.50
N VAL A 62 -2.31 -0.39 -9.59
CA VAL A 62 -3.56 -1.08 -9.96
C VAL A 62 -4.72 -0.13 -9.66
N PRO A 63 -5.48 0.27 -10.68
CA PRO A 63 -6.63 1.15 -10.44
C PRO A 63 -7.73 0.41 -9.68
N VAL A 64 -8.28 1.08 -8.68
CA VAL A 64 -9.41 0.57 -7.89
C VAL A 64 -10.68 1.28 -8.30
N SER A 65 -10.60 2.58 -8.50
CA SER A 65 -11.70 3.43 -8.95
C SER A 65 -11.12 4.61 -9.73
N ASP A 66 -11.98 5.53 -10.16
CA ASP A 66 -11.54 6.72 -10.89
C ASP A 66 -10.52 7.56 -10.11
N LYS A 67 -10.60 7.53 -8.79
CA LYS A 67 -9.80 8.39 -7.91
C LYS A 67 -8.94 7.61 -6.94
N LEU A 68 -8.81 6.29 -7.10
CA LEU A 68 -8.08 5.46 -6.17
C LEU A 68 -7.30 4.39 -6.92
N ALA A 69 -6.02 4.28 -6.62
CA ALA A 69 -5.15 3.21 -7.12
C ALA A 69 -4.28 2.69 -5.98
N VAL A 70 -3.83 1.46 -6.09
CA VAL A 70 -2.99 0.84 -5.06
C VAL A 70 -1.80 0.12 -5.71
N PHE A 71 -0.76 -0.10 -4.94
CA PHE A 71 0.29 -1.04 -5.30
C PHE A 71 0.81 -1.72 -4.05
N PHE A 72 1.29 -2.96 -4.24
CA PHE A 72 1.84 -3.77 -3.16
C PHE A 72 3.36 -3.80 -3.30
N ARG A 73 4.05 -3.49 -2.20
CA ARG A 73 5.50 -3.35 -2.20
C ARG A 73 6.09 -4.19 -1.07
N PRO A 74 6.47 -5.46 -1.33
CA PRO A 74 7.21 -6.26 -0.36
C PRO A 74 8.66 -5.82 -0.34
N VAL A 75 9.19 -5.51 0.83
CA VAL A 75 10.56 -5.02 0.98
C VAL A 75 11.25 -5.74 2.12
N THR A 76 12.56 -5.75 2.08
CA THR A 76 13.37 -6.25 3.18
C THR A 76 14.55 -5.33 3.42
N SER A 77 15.14 -5.44 4.61
CA SER A 77 16.37 -4.74 4.93
C SER A 77 17.56 -5.47 4.32
N THR A 78 18.48 -4.72 3.74
CA THR A 78 19.72 -5.31 3.18
C THR A 78 20.74 -5.62 4.26
N ALA A 79 20.58 -5.08 5.47
CA ALA A 79 21.49 -5.32 6.57
C ALA A 79 20.74 -5.25 7.89
N CYS A 80 20.98 -6.26 8.75
CA CYS A 80 20.46 -6.26 10.12
C CYS A 80 21.52 -5.74 11.10
N SER A 81 22.37 -4.81 10.66
CA SER A 81 23.45 -4.27 11.46
C SER A 81 23.08 -2.93 12.05
N PHE A 82 23.22 -2.79 13.37
CA PHE A 82 23.04 -1.51 14.04
C PHE A 82 24.00 -0.44 13.51
N GLU A 83 25.21 -0.84 13.14
CA GLU A 83 26.21 0.09 12.62
C GLU A 83 25.75 0.73 11.31
N VAL A 84 25.14 -0.08 10.43
CA VAL A 84 24.62 0.44 9.16
C VAL A 84 23.42 1.34 9.40
N ALA A 85 22.52 0.94 10.31
CA ALA A 85 21.35 1.74 10.67
C ALA A 85 21.76 3.09 11.27
N ASP A 86 22.75 3.10 12.17
CA ASP A 86 23.28 4.33 12.76
C ASP A 86 23.85 5.26 11.71
N ARG A 87 24.64 4.71 10.77
CA ARG A 87 25.34 5.48 9.74
C ARG A 87 24.38 6.12 8.75
N LEU A 88 23.31 5.41 8.39
CA LEU A 88 22.36 5.84 7.36
C LEU A 88 21.09 6.48 7.93
N GLY A 89 20.93 6.48 9.25
CA GLY A 89 19.72 6.94 9.89
C GLY A 89 18.52 6.00 9.77
N ARG A 90 18.65 4.95 8.98
CA ARG A 90 17.65 3.89 8.83
C ARG A 90 18.32 2.70 8.15
N GLN A 91 17.69 1.54 8.27
CA GLN A 91 18.17 0.36 7.55
C GLN A 91 17.89 0.51 6.06
N PRO A 92 18.86 0.14 5.21
CA PRO A 92 18.61 0.12 3.77
C PRO A 92 17.53 -0.88 3.41
N GLU A 93 16.67 -0.52 2.47
CA GLU A 93 15.56 -1.35 2.03
C GLU A 93 15.72 -1.70 0.56
N ILE A 94 15.37 -2.93 0.20
CA ILE A 94 15.25 -3.33 -1.19
C ILE A 94 13.87 -3.96 -1.40
N GLU A 95 13.28 -3.68 -2.55
CA GLU A 95 12.04 -4.29 -2.94
C GLU A 95 12.29 -5.75 -3.36
N LEU A 96 11.49 -6.66 -2.83
CA LEU A 96 11.61 -8.07 -3.14
C LEU A 96 10.87 -8.39 -4.44
N ASP A 97 11.56 -9.10 -5.34
CA ASP A 97 10.98 -9.51 -6.61
C ASP A 97 11.43 -10.94 -6.93
N THR A 98 11.07 -11.87 -6.04
CA THR A 98 11.37 -13.29 -6.22
C THR A 98 10.07 -14.04 -6.52
N PRO A 99 10.16 -15.25 -7.17
CA PRO A 99 8.96 -16.04 -7.42
C PRO A 99 8.15 -16.37 -6.17
N ASN A 100 8.81 -16.61 -5.04
CA ASN A 100 8.10 -16.90 -3.79
C ASN A 100 7.35 -15.68 -3.28
N VAL A 101 7.93 -14.50 -3.37
CA VAL A 101 7.31 -13.27 -2.93
C VAL A 101 6.14 -12.89 -3.83
N ARG A 102 6.21 -13.19 -5.12
CA ARG A 102 5.12 -12.93 -6.06
C ARG A 102 3.86 -13.75 -5.76
N LYS A 103 3.97 -14.78 -4.93
CA LYS A 103 2.82 -15.55 -4.46
C LYS A 103 2.10 -14.88 -3.30
N ILE A 104 2.72 -13.86 -2.70
CA ILE A 104 2.15 -13.12 -1.58
C ILE A 104 1.41 -11.91 -2.14
N ALA A 105 0.20 -11.72 -1.67
CA ALA A 105 -0.61 -10.54 -2.00
C ALA A 105 -1.53 -10.26 -0.83
N PRO A 106 -1.92 -8.99 -0.64
CA PRO A 106 -2.96 -8.69 0.34
C PRO A 106 -4.27 -9.34 -0.10
N ARG A 107 -5.09 -9.76 0.86
CA ARG A 107 -6.43 -10.28 0.59
C ARG A 107 -7.47 -9.19 0.67
N ARG A 108 -7.24 -8.23 1.55
CA ARG A 108 -8.20 -7.18 1.84
C ARG A 108 -7.48 -5.89 2.19
N VAL A 109 -8.02 -4.78 1.73
CA VAL A 109 -7.51 -3.44 2.02
C VAL A 109 -8.68 -2.60 2.50
N ASN A 110 -8.47 -1.82 3.55
CA ASN A 110 -9.46 -0.89 4.07
C ASN A 110 -8.85 0.51 4.13
N ILE A 111 -9.59 1.49 3.61
CA ILE A 111 -9.14 2.88 3.54
C ILE A 111 -10.18 3.77 4.20
N ASP A 112 -9.71 4.66 5.06
CA ASP A 112 -10.55 5.60 5.78
C ASP A 112 -9.92 6.99 5.74
N TYR A 113 -10.75 8.00 6.03
CA TYR A 113 -10.31 9.37 6.17
C TYR A 113 -10.94 9.92 7.43
N VAL A 114 -10.12 10.18 8.45
CA VAL A 114 -10.58 10.55 9.79
C VAL A 114 -9.80 11.77 10.27
N HIS A 115 -10.53 12.79 10.67
CA HIS A 115 -9.93 14.02 11.23
C HIS A 115 -8.84 14.63 10.32
N GLY A 116 -9.10 14.66 9.02
CA GLY A 116 -8.16 15.24 8.06
C GLY A 116 -6.97 14.37 7.68
N VAL A 117 -6.99 13.09 8.07
CA VAL A 117 -5.86 12.18 7.85
C VAL A 117 -6.35 10.91 7.17
N TRP A 118 -5.63 10.49 6.14
CA TRP A 118 -5.84 9.19 5.52
C TRP A 118 -5.34 8.08 6.44
N LYS A 119 -6.13 7.02 6.56
CA LYS A 119 -5.77 5.82 7.32
C LYS A 119 -6.05 4.59 6.49
N GLY A 120 -5.20 3.58 6.63
CA GLY A 120 -5.37 2.35 5.88
C GLY A 120 -4.81 1.16 6.62
N GLN A 121 -5.38 0.00 6.28
CA GLN A 121 -4.93 -1.29 6.77
C GLN A 121 -5.06 -2.30 5.65
N PHE A 122 -4.23 -3.34 5.69
CA PHE A 122 -4.41 -4.46 4.79
C PHE A 122 -4.07 -5.77 5.51
N TRP A 123 -4.62 -6.85 4.98
CA TRP A 123 -4.48 -8.20 5.53
C TRP A 123 -3.91 -9.12 4.46
N ILE A 124 -2.99 -9.96 4.86
CA ILE A 124 -2.41 -10.98 3.99
C ILE A 124 -3.23 -12.27 4.04
#